data_5e48facc3721187f216e8b84ff464682
#
_entry.id   5e48facc3721187f216e8b84ff464682
#
_cell.length_a   1.000
_cell.length_b   1.000
_cell.length_c   1.000
_cell.angle_alpha   90.00
_cell.angle_beta   90.00
_cell.angle_gamma   90.00
#
_symmetry.space_group_name_H-M   'P 1'
#
loop_
_entity.id
_entity.type
_entity.pdbx_description
1 polymer ?
#
loop_
_entity_poly.entity_id
_entity_poly.type
_entity_poly.pdbx_seq_one_letter_code
_entity_poly.pdbx_strand_id
1 'polypeptide(L)'
;MSYLLAFAGFALLIILHEAGHFAAAKAVGMRVERFVLFFPPLMWKWRKKGSETEYGIGAIPLGGYVKISGMNPTEELPPGEEHRAYYRQKVWKRIVVIAAGPAVNIVLAFLILFVLFAVRPQQLAQPVVEKVVPKSAASAVLQPGDRILSADGRAGFAAGLTAQQGEDRVKKLREAIGTHTCAGKVRDGCKTATPVRLEVLRAGERRTVELVPRYSGRDDRPLIGVQFGARPLQANVPEAAELSVTGMWNVTTATVENIVKLVYDKEARDEVSGVVGGYEATRQSFEFDTVRAVTLLALISLSLAIINLFPFLPLDGGHIFWALAEKLRGRAISFQTMEKAGVVGFVLVLMLFYIGLSNDISRLSSGEGFGVR
;
A
#
# COMPACT_ATOMS: atom_id res chain seq x y z
N MET A 1 -17.21 17.23 7.97
CA MET A 1 -15.88 17.66 7.45
C MET A 1 -15.06 16.46 6.95
N SER A 2 -14.93 15.38 7.73
CA SER A 2 -14.18 14.15 7.36
C SER A 2 -14.60 13.52 6.04
N TYR A 3 -15.90 13.45 5.74
CA TYR A 3 -16.41 12.96 4.45
C TYR A 3 -15.87 13.75 3.26
N LEU A 4 -15.87 15.09 3.35
CA LEU A 4 -15.34 15.93 2.28
C LEU A 4 -13.83 15.80 2.13
N LEU A 5 -13.09 15.70 3.23
CA LEU A 5 -11.63 15.55 3.20
C LEU A 5 -11.22 14.20 2.61
N ALA A 6 -11.89 13.11 3.00
CA ALA A 6 -11.65 11.81 2.42
C ALA A 6 -11.97 11.80 0.92
N PHE A 7 -13.14 12.30 0.52
CA PHE A 7 -13.53 12.41 -0.89
C PHE A 7 -12.54 13.26 -1.70
N ALA A 8 -12.16 14.42 -1.19
CA ALA A 8 -11.19 15.30 -1.85
C ALA A 8 -9.80 14.63 -1.97
N GLY A 9 -9.38 13.88 -0.94
CA GLY A 9 -8.14 13.10 -0.97
C GLY A 9 -8.15 12.07 -2.08
N PHE A 10 -9.19 11.22 -2.16
CA PHE A 10 -9.31 10.23 -3.24
C PHE A 10 -9.42 10.87 -4.63
N ALA A 11 -10.24 11.91 -4.77
CA ALA A 11 -10.37 12.63 -6.03
C ALA A 11 -9.01 13.22 -6.47
N LEU A 12 -8.23 13.75 -5.55
CA LEU A 12 -6.90 14.29 -5.83
C LEU A 12 -5.94 13.19 -6.30
N LEU A 13 -5.93 12.00 -5.67
CA LEU A 13 -5.10 10.87 -6.11
C LEU A 13 -5.42 10.47 -7.55
N ILE A 14 -6.71 10.39 -7.90
CA ILE A 14 -7.17 10.05 -9.25
C ILE A 14 -6.78 11.15 -10.24
N ILE A 15 -7.04 12.42 -9.92
CA ILE A 15 -6.70 13.55 -10.80
C ILE A 15 -5.20 13.58 -11.10
N LEU A 16 -4.35 13.39 -10.10
CA LEU A 16 -2.91 13.41 -10.27
C LEU A 16 -2.41 12.22 -11.09
N HIS A 17 -2.99 11.04 -10.90
CA HIS A 17 -2.72 9.86 -11.73
C HIS A 17 -3.02 10.15 -13.21
N GLU A 18 -4.24 10.58 -13.51
CA GLU A 18 -4.66 10.93 -14.88
C GLU A 18 -3.84 12.10 -15.47
N ALA A 19 -3.47 13.06 -14.61
CA ALA A 19 -2.62 14.17 -15.02
C ALA A 19 -1.22 13.70 -15.42
N GLY A 20 -0.71 12.63 -14.84
CA GLY A 20 0.53 11.97 -15.26
C GLY A 20 0.46 11.50 -16.70
N HIS A 21 -0.56 10.73 -17.06
CA HIS A 21 -0.80 10.28 -18.44
C HIS A 21 -0.97 11.45 -19.40
N PHE A 22 -1.79 12.43 -19.01
CA PHE A 22 -2.06 13.61 -19.79
C PHE A 22 -0.78 14.41 -20.09
N ALA A 23 0.01 14.71 -19.07
CA ALA A 23 1.24 15.48 -19.22
C ALA A 23 2.27 14.77 -20.09
N ALA A 24 2.45 13.45 -19.86
CA ALA A 24 3.36 12.64 -20.65
C ALA A 24 2.91 12.52 -22.11
N ALA A 25 1.61 12.30 -22.37
CA ALA A 25 1.08 12.25 -23.74
C ALA A 25 1.33 13.55 -24.52
N LYS A 26 1.07 14.69 -23.88
CA LYS A 26 1.37 16.01 -24.46
C LYS A 26 2.87 16.21 -24.69
N ALA A 27 3.72 15.84 -23.74
CA ALA A 27 5.18 15.99 -23.82
C ALA A 27 5.79 15.19 -24.98
N VAL A 28 5.25 14.00 -25.28
CA VAL A 28 5.74 13.17 -26.40
C VAL A 28 5.04 13.45 -27.73
N GLY A 29 4.12 14.47 -27.77
CA GLY A 29 3.44 14.93 -28.97
C GLY A 29 2.20 14.10 -29.37
N MET A 30 1.64 13.29 -28.48
CA MET A 30 0.36 12.61 -28.72
C MET A 30 -0.81 13.56 -28.61
N ARG A 31 -1.88 13.30 -29.35
CA ARG A 31 -3.11 14.04 -29.25
C ARG A 31 -3.96 13.52 -28.10
N VAL A 32 -4.35 14.42 -27.19
CA VAL A 32 -5.27 14.11 -26.10
C VAL A 32 -6.60 14.78 -26.35
N GLU A 33 -7.64 13.99 -26.54
CA GLU A 33 -8.99 14.46 -26.84
C GLU A 33 -9.75 14.90 -25.60
N ARG A 34 -9.65 14.11 -24.51
CA ARG A 34 -10.38 14.38 -23.26
C ARG A 34 -9.52 14.09 -22.04
N PHE A 35 -9.74 14.92 -21.04
CA PHE A 35 -9.29 14.72 -19.66
C PHE A 35 -10.51 14.81 -18.76
N VAL A 36 -10.92 13.70 -18.17
CA VAL A 36 -12.18 13.63 -17.44
C VAL A 36 -11.94 13.04 -16.05
N LEU A 37 -12.36 13.79 -15.03
CA LEU A 37 -12.49 13.29 -13.68
C LEU A 37 -13.86 12.60 -13.56
N PHE A 38 -13.88 11.39 -13.03
CA PHE A 38 -15.05 10.55 -12.89
C PHE A 38 -15.60 10.00 -14.21
N PHE A 39 -16.24 8.83 -14.14
CA PHE A 39 -16.78 8.18 -15.33
C PHE A 39 -18.10 8.80 -15.79
N PRO A 40 -18.46 8.64 -17.08
CA PRO A 40 -19.72 9.11 -17.65
C PRO A 40 -20.98 8.63 -16.89
N PRO A 41 -22.09 9.35 -16.99
CA PRO A 41 -22.37 10.48 -17.90
C PRO A 41 -21.65 11.77 -17.48
N LEU A 42 -21.25 12.58 -18.46
CA LEU A 42 -20.60 13.87 -18.16
C LEU A 42 -21.62 14.88 -17.65
N MET A 43 -21.42 15.34 -16.41
CA MET A 43 -22.22 16.39 -15.80
C MET A 43 -21.78 17.79 -16.24
N TRP A 44 -20.49 17.95 -16.47
CA TRP A 44 -19.89 19.22 -16.90
C TRP A 44 -18.76 18.97 -17.87
N LYS A 45 -18.64 19.83 -18.90
CA LYS A 45 -17.56 19.79 -19.87
C LYS A 45 -17.14 21.19 -20.25
N TRP A 46 -15.86 21.36 -20.51
CA TRP A 46 -15.28 22.64 -20.90
C TRP A 46 -14.10 22.42 -21.84
N ARG A 47 -14.01 23.27 -22.85
CA ARG A 47 -12.87 23.31 -23.76
C ARG A 47 -12.35 24.74 -23.89
N LYS A 48 -11.07 24.95 -23.61
CA LYS A 48 -10.43 26.25 -23.81
C LYS A 48 -10.40 26.54 -25.31
N LYS A 49 -10.74 27.77 -25.69
CA LYS A 49 -10.69 28.23 -27.10
C LYS A 49 -9.28 28.01 -27.67
N GLY A 50 -9.19 27.30 -28.82
CA GLY A 50 -7.93 26.89 -29.43
C GLY A 50 -7.26 25.65 -28.83
N SER A 51 -7.85 25.00 -27.81
CA SER A 51 -7.36 23.73 -27.28
C SER A 51 -7.99 22.56 -28.03
N GLU A 52 -7.20 21.52 -28.27
CA GLU A 52 -7.67 20.24 -28.79
C GLU A 52 -8.32 19.34 -27.71
N THR A 53 -8.01 19.61 -26.43
CA THR A 53 -8.46 18.80 -25.28
C THR A 53 -9.72 19.38 -24.67
N GLU A 54 -10.73 18.51 -24.47
CA GLU A 54 -11.94 18.76 -23.70
C GLU A 54 -11.73 18.27 -22.26
N TYR A 55 -12.02 19.12 -21.29
CA TYR A 55 -12.01 18.78 -19.87
C TYR A 55 -13.43 18.50 -19.41
N GLY A 56 -13.60 17.54 -18.49
CA GLY A 56 -14.93 17.20 -18.00
C GLY A 56 -14.94 16.62 -16.59
N ILE A 57 -16.17 16.62 -16.01
CA ILE A 57 -16.46 15.94 -14.76
C ILE A 57 -17.65 15.01 -15.02
N GLY A 58 -17.47 13.73 -14.74
CA GLY A 58 -18.52 12.71 -14.83
C GLY A 58 -19.29 12.54 -13.53
N ALA A 59 -20.34 11.73 -13.58
CA ALA A 59 -21.25 11.48 -12.46
C ALA A 59 -20.77 10.34 -11.53
N ILE A 60 -19.95 9.41 -12.02
CA ILE A 60 -19.59 8.18 -11.29
C ILE A 60 -18.18 8.33 -10.70
N PRO A 61 -18.04 8.53 -9.36
CA PRO A 61 -16.75 8.86 -8.73
C PRO A 61 -15.87 7.62 -8.48
N LEU A 62 -15.73 6.75 -9.47
CA LEU A 62 -14.94 5.51 -9.38
C LEU A 62 -13.62 5.56 -10.13
N GLY A 63 -13.24 6.72 -10.69
CA GLY A 63 -12.02 6.85 -11.47
C GLY A 63 -12.02 8.11 -12.31
N GLY A 64 -11.05 8.21 -13.23
CA GLY A 64 -10.99 9.21 -14.28
C GLY A 64 -10.54 8.56 -15.58
N TYR A 65 -10.40 9.33 -16.64
CA TYR A 65 -9.75 8.84 -17.84
C TYR A 65 -9.16 9.96 -18.70
N VAL A 66 -8.08 9.63 -19.35
CA VAL A 66 -7.47 10.44 -20.42
C VAL A 66 -7.72 9.75 -21.75
N LYS A 67 -8.52 10.37 -22.62
CA LYS A 67 -8.71 9.84 -23.98
C LYS A 67 -7.58 10.34 -24.88
N ILE A 68 -6.66 9.43 -25.19
CA ILE A 68 -5.58 9.68 -26.18
C ILE A 68 -6.05 9.13 -27.52
N SER A 69 -5.94 9.92 -28.58
CA SER A 69 -6.34 9.52 -29.94
C SER A 69 -5.59 8.26 -30.40
N GLY A 70 -6.31 7.31 -30.98
CA GLY A 70 -5.73 6.08 -31.53
C GLY A 70 -5.25 5.07 -30.47
N MET A 71 -5.79 5.08 -29.26
CA MET A 71 -5.64 3.94 -28.34
C MET A 71 -6.37 2.70 -28.90
N ASN A 72 -7.50 2.91 -29.58
CA ASN A 72 -8.11 1.91 -30.42
C ASN A 72 -7.66 2.12 -31.87
N PRO A 73 -6.98 1.15 -32.54
CA PRO A 73 -6.53 1.27 -33.92
C PRO A 73 -7.65 1.41 -34.95
N THR A 74 -8.88 1.05 -34.60
CA THR A 74 -10.06 1.17 -35.47
C THR A 74 -10.76 2.53 -35.35
N GLU A 75 -10.26 3.41 -34.48
CA GLU A 75 -10.84 4.74 -34.25
C GLU A 75 -10.60 5.63 -35.49
N GLU A 76 -11.65 6.30 -35.96
CA GLU A 76 -11.53 7.31 -37.00
C GLU A 76 -10.84 8.55 -36.44
N LEU A 77 -9.72 8.92 -37.03
CA LEU A 77 -8.92 10.08 -36.62
C LEU A 77 -9.21 11.26 -37.57
N PRO A 78 -9.14 12.50 -37.07
CA PRO A 78 -9.20 13.66 -37.96
C PRO A 78 -8.09 13.62 -39.00
N PRO A 79 -8.37 14.03 -40.24
CA PRO A 79 -7.37 14.02 -41.31
C PRO A 79 -6.10 14.81 -40.93
N GLY A 80 -4.94 14.21 -41.17
CA GLY A 80 -3.63 14.80 -40.86
C GLY A 80 -3.14 14.62 -39.42
N GLU A 81 -3.94 14.05 -38.51
CA GLU A 81 -3.58 13.81 -37.10
C GLU A 81 -3.10 12.38 -36.82
N GLU A 82 -3.07 11.48 -37.83
CA GLU A 82 -2.72 10.06 -37.66
C GLU A 82 -1.31 9.89 -37.10
N HIS A 83 -0.39 10.79 -37.40
CA HIS A 83 0.99 10.76 -36.91
C HIS A 83 1.10 10.99 -35.40
N ARG A 84 0.05 11.56 -34.78
CA ARG A 84 -0.06 11.79 -33.31
C ARG A 84 -0.81 10.70 -32.58
N ALA A 85 -1.36 9.72 -33.30
CA ALA A 85 -2.10 8.61 -32.71
C ALA A 85 -1.19 7.69 -31.88
N TYR A 86 -1.72 7.19 -30.76
CA TYR A 86 -1.01 6.30 -29.83
C TYR A 86 -0.40 5.08 -30.53
N TYR A 87 -1.15 4.36 -31.34
CA TYR A 87 -0.68 3.15 -32.03
C TYR A 87 0.43 3.44 -33.09
N ARG A 88 0.55 4.68 -33.58
CA ARG A 88 1.60 5.11 -34.51
C ARG A 88 2.90 5.51 -33.81
N GLN A 89 2.86 5.70 -32.50
CA GLN A 89 4.04 6.14 -31.76
C GLN A 89 5.04 5.00 -31.51
N LYS A 90 6.31 5.38 -31.41
CA LYS A 90 7.38 4.45 -30.99
C LYS A 90 7.03 3.81 -29.64
N VAL A 91 7.37 2.53 -29.45
CA VAL A 91 7.05 1.77 -28.25
C VAL A 91 7.45 2.48 -26.95
N TRP A 92 8.65 3.09 -26.91
CA TRP A 92 9.11 3.80 -25.72
C TRP A 92 8.20 4.98 -25.34
N LYS A 93 7.66 5.72 -26.30
CA LYS A 93 6.73 6.82 -26.05
C LYS A 93 5.42 6.31 -25.44
N ARG A 94 4.92 5.20 -25.96
CA ARG A 94 3.72 4.52 -25.44
C ARG A 94 3.93 4.08 -24.00
N ILE A 95 5.09 3.46 -23.69
CA ILE A 95 5.44 3.03 -22.33
C ILE A 95 5.55 4.24 -21.40
N VAL A 96 6.24 5.32 -21.81
CA VAL A 96 6.39 6.53 -20.97
C VAL A 96 5.02 7.11 -20.62
N VAL A 97 4.12 7.22 -21.60
CA VAL A 97 2.78 7.77 -21.36
C VAL A 97 1.98 6.93 -20.38
N ILE A 98 1.98 5.61 -20.58
CA ILE A 98 1.21 4.71 -19.72
C ILE A 98 1.84 4.57 -18.33
N ALA A 99 3.16 4.55 -18.21
CA ALA A 99 3.83 4.48 -16.92
C ALA A 99 3.74 5.79 -16.11
N ALA A 100 3.41 6.91 -16.75
CA ALA A 100 3.40 8.22 -16.08
C ALA A 100 2.32 8.34 -15.00
N GLY A 101 1.14 7.73 -15.17
CA GLY A 101 0.10 7.70 -14.14
C GLY A 101 0.58 7.01 -12.87
N PRO A 102 0.96 5.74 -12.92
CA PRO A 102 1.53 5.03 -11.77
C PRO A 102 2.77 5.74 -11.18
N ALA A 103 3.66 6.29 -12.03
CA ALA A 103 4.85 7.00 -11.56
C ALA A 103 4.49 8.23 -10.70
N VAL A 104 3.48 9.01 -11.09
CA VAL A 104 3.01 10.15 -10.30
C VAL A 104 2.50 9.69 -8.93
N ASN A 105 1.77 8.59 -8.87
CA ASN A 105 1.28 8.06 -7.60
C ASN A 105 2.40 7.55 -6.69
N ILE A 106 3.45 6.93 -7.24
CA ILE A 106 4.66 6.54 -6.50
C ILE A 106 5.37 7.78 -5.94
N VAL A 107 5.59 8.80 -6.78
CA VAL A 107 6.23 10.06 -6.36
C VAL A 107 5.40 10.76 -5.30
N LEU A 108 4.07 10.81 -5.45
CA LEU A 108 3.17 11.41 -4.46
C LEU A 108 3.24 10.68 -3.13
N ALA A 109 3.19 9.35 -3.13
CA ALA A 109 3.32 8.55 -1.93
C ALA A 109 4.66 8.82 -1.22
N PHE A 110 5.77 8.85 -1.99
CA PHE A 110 7.08 9.20 -1.45
C PHE A 110 7.10 10.59 -0.83
N LEU A 111 6.60 11.61 -1.54
CA LEU A 111 6.62 12.99 -1.04
C LEU A 111 5.80 13.16 0.25
N ILE A 112 4.62 12.54 0.31
CA ILE A 112 3.78 12.59 1.52
C ILE A 112 4.51 11.93 2.70
N LEU A 113 5.01 10.69 2.52
CA LEU A 113 5.72 9.97 3.58
C LEU A 113 7.01 10.72 4.00
N PHE A 114 7.76 11.25 3.03
CA PHE A 114 8.98 12.01 3.28
C PHE A 114 8.69 13.25 4.14
N VAL A 115 7.68 14.03 3.79
CA VAL A 115 7.29 15.21 4.60
C VAL A 115 6.85 14.79 5.99
N LEU A 116 6.03 13.73 6.11
CA LEU A 116 5.59 13.21 7.40
C LEU A 116 6.77 12.78 8.27
N PHE A 117 7.72 12.03 7.73
CA PHE A 117 8.89 11.57 8.49
C PHE A 117 9.88 12.70 8.80
N ALA A 118 10.03 13.70 7.92
CA ALA A 118 10.89 14.84 8.14
C ALA A 118 10.33 15.82 9.18
N VAL A 119 8.99 15.97 9.26
CA VAL A 119 8.36 16.97 10.14
C VAL A 119 7.96 16.38 11.50
N ARG A 120 7.63 15.06 11.54
CA ARG A 120 7.12 14.44 12.76
C ARG A 120 8.08 13.40 13.31
N PRO A 121 8.37 13.45 14.65
CA PRO A 121 9.17 12.41 15.28
C PRO A 121 8.41 11.08 15.21
N GLN A 122 9.11 10.05 14.73
CA GLN A 122 8.62 8.68 14.69
C GLN A 122 8.87 8.04 16.04
N GLN A 123 7.89 7.28 16.55
CA GLN A 123 8.03 6.52 17.80
C GLN A 123 8.58 5.14 17.46
N LEU A 124 9.91 4.99 17.50
CA LEU A 124 10.58 3.73 17.20
C LEU A 124 10.71 2.85 18.44
N ALA A 125 10.26 1.60 18.33
CA ALA A 125 10.31 0.67 19.45
C ALA A 125 11.75 0.44 19.93
N GLN A 126 11.93 0.40 21.24
CA GLN A 126 13.21 0.16 21.88
C GLN A 126 13.15 -1.16 22.67
N PRO A 127 14.24 -1.91 22.80
CA PRO A 127 14.26 -3.17 23.53
C PRO A 127 14.25 -2.95 25.05
N VAL A 128 13.30 -2.12 25.51
CA VAL A 128 13.04 -1.79 26.92
C VAL A 128 11.57 -2.11 27.18
N VAL A 129 11.27 -2.77 28.27
CA VAL A 129 9.90 -3.08 28.67
C VAL A 129 9.23 -1.81 29.22
N GLU A 130 8.22 -1.32 28.52
CA GLU A 130 7.39 -0.19 29.00
C GLU A 130 6.26 -0.67 29.89
N LYS A 131 5.53 -1.70 29.41
CA LYS A 131 4.41 -2.29 30.16
C LYS A 131 4.45 -3.81 30.04
N VAL A 132 3.97 -4.47 31.08
CA VAL A 132 3.76 -5.92 31.11
C VAL A 132 2.27 -6.17 31.13
N VAL A 133 1.78 -7.01 30.20
CA VAL A 133 0.36 -7.34 30.09
C VAL A 133 -0.01 -8.24 31.30
N PRO A 134 -1.04 -7.90 32.06
CA PRO A 134 -1.50 -8.72 33.19
C PRO A 134 -1.85 -10.15 32.75
N LYS A 135 -1.52 -11.14 33.56
CA LYS A 135 -1.77 -12.57 33.30
C LYS A 135 -1.05 -13.14 32.06
N SER A 136 -0.08 -12.41 31.51
CA SER A 136 0.79 -12.89 30.42
C SER A 136 1.94 -13.76 30.94
N ALA A 137 2.71 -14.37 30.02
CA ALA A 137 3.92 -15.11 30.38
C ALA A 137 4.97 -14.22 31.08
N ALA A 138 5.07 -12.96 30.68
CA ALA A 138 6.01 -12.00 31.24
C ALA A 138 5.62 -11.50 32.64
N SER A 139 4.33 -11.57 33.03
CA SER A 139 3.81 -10.90 34.24
C SER A 139 4.44 -11.37 35.55
N ALA A 140 4.98 -12.59 35.60
CA ALA A 140 5.65 -13.14 36.79
C ALA A 140 7.14 -12.82 36.87
N VAL A 141 7.80 -12.44 35.76
CA VAL A 141 9.27 -12.39 35.69
C VAL A 141 9.82 -11.06 35.16
N LEU A 142 9.07 -10.33 34.34
CA LEU A 142 9.49 -9.03 33.78
C LEU A 142 8.82 -7.85 34.49
N GLN A 143 9.51 -6.72 34.48
CA GLN A 143 9.01 -5.47 35.09
C GLN A 143 9.19 -4.30 34.09
N PRO A 144 8.37 -3.25 34.18
CA PRO A 144 8.62 -2.01 33.48
C PRO A 144 10.02 -1.48 33.76
N GLY A 145 10.73 -1.03 32.74
CA GLY A 145 12.11 -0.57 32.81
C GLY A 145 13.17 -1.65 32.54
N ASP A 146 12.82 -2.92 32.49
CA ASP A 146 13.74 -3.99 32.09
C ASP A 146 14.25 -3.75 30.67
N ARG A 147 15.57 -3.85 30.48
CA ARG A 147 16.23 -3.77 29.16
C ARG A 147 16.53 -5.19 28.69
N ILE A 148 15.88 -5.63 27.63
CA ILE A 148 16.07 -6.98 27.09
C ILE A 148 17.37 -7.01 26.30
N LEU A 149 18.41 -7.65 26.84
CA LEU A 149 19.74 -7.74 26.23
C LEU A 149 19.76 -8.78 25.11
N SER A 150 19.06 -9.90 25.30
CA SER A 150 18.93 -10.93 24.27
C SER A 150 17.68 -11.76 24.48
N ALA A 151 17.23 -12.44 23.39
CA ALA A 151 16.23 -13.50 23.41
C ALA A 151 16.80 -14.68 22.60
N ASP A 152 16.97 -15.82 23.22
CA ASP A 152 17.58 -17.04 22.64
C ASP A 152 18.89 -16.73 21.87
N GLY A 153 19.73 -15.87 22.45
CA GLY A 153 21.00 -15.45 21.87
C GLY A 153 20.90 -14.36 20.80
N ARG A 154 19.70 -13.95 20.37
CA ARG A 154 19.54 -12.81 19.46
C ARG A 154 19.62 -11.50 20.24
N ALA A 155 20.52 -10.64 19.79
CA ALA A 155 20.86 -9.41 20.50
C ALA A 155 19.69 -8.41 20.52
N GLY A 156 19.40 -7.88 21.71
CA GLY A 156 18.44 -6.84 22.00
C GLY A 156 19.13 -5.52 22.39
N PHE A 157 18.89 -5.03 23.61
CA PHE A 157 19.40 -3.76 24.09
C PHE A 157 20.93 -3.72 24.14
N ALA A 158 21.48 -2.59 23.68
CA ALA A 158 22.87 -2.18 23.95
C ALA A 158 22.90 -0.68 24.25
N ALA A 159 23.90 -0.24 24.98
CA ALA A 159 24.09 1.18 25.22
C ALA A 159 24.49 1.90 23.93
N GLY A 160 24.01 3.12 23.73
CA GLY A 160 24.35 3.94 22.57
C GLY A 160 23.59 3.57 21.27
N LEU A 161 22.58 2.70 21.31
CA LEU A 161 21.75 2.44 20.13
C LEU A 161 21.05 3.72 19.64
N THR A 162 21.07 3.93 18.33
CA THR A 162 20.16 4.88 17.70
C THR A 162 18.71 4.38 17.79
N ALA A 163 17.74 5.25 17.53
CA ALA A 163 16.33 4.86 17.57
C ALA A 163 16.05 3.75 16.54
N GLN A 164 16.60 3.86 15.33
CA GLN A 164 16.46 2.86 14.26
C GLN A 164 17.09 1.51 14.64
N GLN A 165 18.28 1.52 15.19
CA GLN A 165 18.93 0.31 15.67
C GLN A 165 18.13 -0.37 16.79
N GLY A 166 17.48 0.42 17.67
CA GLY A 166 16.58 -0.09 18.68
C GLY A 166 15.36 -0.82 18.08
N GLU A 167 14.73 -0.23 17.07
CA GLU A 167 13.61 -0.83 16.34
C GLU A 167 14.01 -2.16 15.69
N ASP A 168 15.16 -2.19 14.99
CA ASP A 168 15.69 -3.40 14.37
C ASP A 168 15.97 -4.51 15.39
N ARG A 169 16.44 -4.14 16.58
CA ARG A 169 16.66 -5.08 17.68
C ARG A 169 15.33 -5.64 18.22
N VAL A 170 14.32 -4.79 18.40
CA VAL A 170 12.98 -5.24 18.81
C VAL A 170 12.41 -6.21 17.78
N LYS A 171 12.58 -5.94 16.48
CA LYS A 171 12.17 -6.86 15.42
C LYS A 171 12.83 -8.23 15.57
N LYS A 172 14.15 -8.27 15.75
CA LYS A 172 14.92 -9.52 15.98
C LYS A 172 14.48 -10.27 17.24
N LEU A 173 14.18 -9.55 18.33
CA LEU A 173 13.64 -10.16 19.54
C LEU A 173 12.26 -10.79 19.31
N ARG A 174 11.37 -10.09 18.57
CA ARG A 174 10.06 -10.61 18.18
C ARG A 174 10.15 -11.83 17.28
N GLU A 175 11.09 -11.84 16.35
CA GLU A 175 11.38 -12.99 15.49
C GLU A 175 11.88 -14.19 16.31
N ALA A 176 12.81 -13.99 17.27
CA ALA A 176 13.29 -15.05 18.16
C ALA A 176 12.13 -15.68 18.94
N ILE A 177 11.30 -14.86 19.56
CA ILE A 177 10.11 -15.32 20.30
C ILE A 177 9.13 -16.07 19.37
N GLY A 178 8.96 -15.57 18.13
CA GLY A 178 8.06 -16.15 17.12
C GLY A 178 8.47 -17.52 16.59
N THR A 179 9.73 -17.95 16.77
CA THR A 179 10.18 -19.29 16.32
C THR A 179 9.65 -20.44 17.18
N HIS A 180 9.11 -20.13 18.37
CA HIS A 180 8.58 -21.16 19.29
C HIS A 180 7.19 -21.62 18.81
N THR A 181 6.96 -22.93 18.81
CA THR A 181 5.69 -23.53 18.39
C THR A 181 4.90 -24.08 19.57
N CYS A 182 3.58 -24.18 19.43
CA CYS A 182 2.73 -24.78 20.44
C CYS A 182 3.13 -26.23 20.74
N ALA A 183 3.00 -26.66 21.99
CA ALA A 183 3.23 -28.06 22.42
C ALA A 183 2.23 -29.09 21.84
N GLY A 184 1.21 -28.62 21.09
CA GLY A 184 0.18 -29.42 20.45
C GLY A 184 -0.45 -28.67 19.28
N LYS A 185 -1.76 -28.90 19.03
CA LYS A 185 -2.47 -28.18 18.00
C LYS A 185 -2.42 -26.66 18.26
N VAL A 186 -2.08 -25.89 17.23
CA VAL A 186 -2.09 -24.42 17.27
C VAL A 186 -3.52 -23.95 17.55
N ARG A 187 -3.69 -23.20 18.63
CA ARG A 187 -4.94 -22.57 19.03
C ARG A 187 -4.63 -21.35 19.89
N ASP A 188 -5.53 -20.39 19.91
CA ASP A 188 -5.35 -19.21 20.73
C ASP A 188 -5.09 -19.54 22.19
N GLY A 189 -4.10 -18.88 22.79
CA GLY A 189 -3.67 -19.09 24.17
C GLY A 189 -2.83 -20.35 24.41
N CYS A 190 -2.53 -21.20 23.42
CA CYS A 190 -1.67 -22.36 23.63
C CYS A 190 -0.27 -21.95 24.09
N LYS A 191 0.30 -22.71 25.02
CA LYS A 191 1.68 -22.54 25.48
C LYS A 191 2.65 -23.16 24.47
N THR A 192 3.79 -22.52 24.26
CA THR A 192 4.86 -23.07 23.41
C THR A 192 5.52 -24.27 24.07
N ALA A 193 6.03 -25.22 23.26
CA ALA A 193 6.70 -26.43 23.71
C ALA A 193 8.02 -26.14 24.44
N THR A 194 8.69 -25.07 24.06
CA THR A 194 9.96 -24.65 24.62
C THR A 194 9.85 -23.25 25.24
N PRO A 195 10.52 -23.01 26.40
CA PRO A 195 10.60 -21.68 26.96
C PRO A 195 11.52 -20.79 26.11
N VAL A 196 11.27 -19.49 26.10
CA VAL A 196 12.21 -18.45 25.63
C VAL A 196 13.13 -18.07 26.76
N ARG A 197 14.42 -18.03 26.49
CA ARG A 197 15.43 -17.56 27.42
C ARG A 197 15.78 -16.09 27.13
N LEU A 198 15.44 -15.23 28.07
CA LEU A 198 15.76 -13.81 27.99
C LEU A 198 16.90 -13.44 28.92
N GLU A 199 17.87 -12.68 28.43
CA GLU A 199 18.80 -11.93 29.27
C GLU A 199 18.30 -10.52 29.42
N VAL A 200 18.12 -10.08 30.63
CA VAL A 200 17.62 -8.73 30.96
C VAL A 200 18.57 -7.98 31.87
N LEU A 201 18.64 -6.67 31.69
CA LEU A 201 19.32 -5.75 32.59
C LEU A 201 18.29 -5.02 33.43
N ARG A 202 18.25 -5.32 34.75
CA ARG A 202 17.36 -4.69 35.71
C ARG A 202 18.20 -3.99 36.78
N ALA A 203 18.00 -2.68 36.94
CA ALA A 203 18.75 -1.87 37.90
C ALA A 203 20.29 -2.04 37.84
N GLY A 204 20.84 -2.25 36.64
CA GLY A 204 22.28 -2.48 36.44
C GLY A 204 22.75 -3.94 36.57
N GLU A 205 21.92 -4.84 37.05
CA GLU A 205 22.23 -6.26 37.18
C GLU A 205 21.72 -7.07 35.98
N ARG A 206 22.55 -7.97 35.46
CA ARG A 206 22.15 -8.94 34.43
C ARG A 206 21.44 -10.10 35.09
N ARG A 207 20.28 -10.44 34.56
CA ARG A 207 19.47 -11.57 35.00
C ARG A 207 19.04 -12.39 33.79
N THR A 208 19.08 -13.71 33.95
CA THR A 208 18.51 -14.62 32.97
C THR A 208 17.14 -15.06 33.48
N VAL A 209 16.13 -14.91 32.64
CA VAL A 209 14.76 -15.35 32.94
C VAL A 209 14.25 -16.25 31.83
N GLU A 210 13.56 -17.29 32.21
CA GLU A 210 12.89 -18.20 31.26
C GLU A 210 11.37 -18.06 31.40
N LEU A 211 10.70 -17.98 30.26
CA LEU A 211 9.25 -17.89 30.24
C LEU A 211 8.69 -18.62 29.01
N VAL A 212 7.49 -19.15 29.15
CA VAL A 212 6.81 -19.92 28.10
C VAL A 212 5.84 -18.99 27.37
N PRO A 213 6.14 -18.59 26.10
CA PRO A 213 5.25 -17.77 25.31
C PRO A 213 3.88 -18.41 25.12
N ARG A 214 2.87 -17.58 24.85
CA ARG A 214 1.53 -18.04 24.48
C ARG A 214 1.21 -17.58 23.07
N TYR A 215 0.67 -18.45 22.28
CA TYR A 215 0.22 -18.12 20.93
C TYR A 215 -0.99 -17.19 20.97
N SER A 216 -0.94 -16.12 20.18
CA SER A 216 -2.04 -15.20 19.96
C SER A 216 -2.64 -15.47 18.59
N GLY A 217 -3.88 -15.91 18.54
CA GLY A 217 -4.61 -16.11 17.29
C GLY A 217 -4.83 -14.80 16.54
N ARG A 218 -4.89 -13.67 17.26
CA ARG A 218 -5.00 -12.34 16.65
C ARG A 218 -3.72 -11.91 15.93
N ASP A 219 -2.56 -12.21 16.52
CA ASP A 219 -1.25 -11.80 16.00
C ASP A 219 -0.57 -12.89 15.18
N ASP A 220 -1.21 -14.05 15.06
CA ASP A 220 -0.73 -15.26 14.39
C ASP A 220 0.71 -15.67 14.79
N ARG A 221 1.04 -15.50 16.08
CA ARG A 221 2.37 -15.79 16.61
C ARG A 221 2.40 -15.92 18.12
N PRO A 222 3.45 -16.58 18.67
CA PRO A 222 3.71 -16.59 20.11
C PRO A 222 4.10 -15.21 20.64
N LEU A 223 3.54 -14.85 21.79
CA LEU A 223 3.80 -13.61 22.50
C LEU A 223 4.18 -13.89 23.95
N ILE A 224 5.05 -13.03 24.50
CA ILE A 224 5.41 -13.05 25.92
C ILE A 224 4.56 -12.09 26.76
N GLY A 225 3.86 -11.13 26.09
CA GLY A 225 3.00 -10.17 26.74
C GLY A 225 3.71 -8.98 27.32
N VAL A 226 4.65 -8.39 26.57
CA VAL A 226 5.30 -7.12 26.87
C VAL A 226 4.98 -6.07 25.82
N GLN A 227 4.82 -4.84 26.24
CA GLN A 227 4.87 -3.67 25.38
C GLN A 227 6.26 -3.08 25.47
N PHE A 228 6.93 -2.98 24.33
CA PHE A 228 8.23 -2.30 24.23
C PHE A 228 8.05 -0.79 24.32
N GLY A 229 8.98 -0.14 24.99
CA GLY A 229 9.05 1.32 25.03
C GLY A 229 9.33 1.90 23.65
N ALA A 230 9.06 3.17 23.49
CA ALA A 230 9.32 3.88 22.26
C ALA A 230 10.25 5.08 22.51
N ARG A 231 11.06 5.40 21.51
CA ARG A 231 11.92 6.57 21.51
C ARG A 231 11.57 7.43 20.31
N PRO A 232 11.30 8.73 20.49
CA PRO A 232 11.09 9.62 19.37
C PRO A 232 12.37 9.75 18.53
N LEU A 233 12.27 9.55 17.23
CA LEU A 233 13.28 9.87 16.24
C LEU A 233 12.81 11.07 15.43
N GLN A 234 13.50 12.20 15.56
CA GLN A 234 13.36 13.28 14.58
C GLN A 234 14.34 12.96 13.44
N ALA A 235 13.78 12.48 12.34
CA ALA A 235 14.59 12.13 11.19
C ALA A 235 15.20 13.38 10.54
N ASN A 236 16.47 13.32 10.18
CA ASN A 236 17.05 14.29 9.27
C ASN A 236 16.63 13.98 7.81
N VAL A 237 16.99 14.84 6.86
CA VAL A 237 16.56 14.70 5.45
C VAL A 237 16.93 13.34 4.84
N PRO A 238 18.18 12.83 4.94
CA PRO A 238 18.53 11.51 4.48
C PRO A 238 17.77 10.37 5.17
N GLU A 239 17.62 10.43 6.49
CA GLU A 239 16.88 9.43 7.26
C GLU A 239 15.37 9.41 6.88
N ALA A 240 14.75 10.59 6.71
CA ALA A 240 13.37 10.66 6.26
C ALA A 240 13.18 10.05 4.87
N ALA A 241 14.14 10.26 3.95
CA ALA A 241 14.12 9.64 2.63
C ALA A 241 14.27 8.11 2.72
N GLU A 242 15.20 7.62 3.51
CA GLU A 242 15.41 6.19 3.75
C GLU A 242 14.17 5.51 4.36
N LEU A 243 13.58 6.11 5.39
CA LEU A 243 12.35 5.62 6.02
C LEU A 243 11.19 5.56 5.02
N SER A 244 11.08 6.58 4.14
CA SER A 244 10.04 6.62 3.11
C SER A 244 10.22 5.50 2.09
N VAL A 245 11.42 5.32 1.56
CA VAL A 245 11.73 4.26 0.59
C VAL A 245 11.54 2.88 1.22
N THR A 246 12.05 2.67 2.43
CA THR A 246 11.90 1.40 3.16
C THR A 246 10.43 1.10 3.46
N GLY A 247 9.66 2.10 3.92
CA GLY A 247 8.23 1.96 4.15
C GLY A 247 7.48 1.61 2.88
N MET A 248 7.76 2.31 1.77
CA MET A 248 7.16 2.02 0.47
C MET A 248 7.53 0.61 -0.02
N TRP A 249 8.77 0.19 0.16
CA TRP A 249 9.21 -1.16 -0.21
C TRP A 249 8.46 -2.24 0.57
N ASN A 250 8.33 -2.07 1.88
CA ASN A 250 7.60 -3.01 2.74
C ASN A 250 6.12 -3.11 2.33
N VAL A 251 5.48 -1.98 2.04
CA VAL A 251 4.09 -1.96 1.55
C VAL A 251 3.98 -2.60 0.16
N THR A 252 4.93 -2.34 -0.73
CA THR A 252 4.94 -2.94 -2.07
C THR A 252 5.05 -4.45 -1.99
N THR A 253 6.00 -4.98 -1.22
CA THR A 253 6.19 -6.43 -1.05
C THR A 253 4.97 -7.08 -0.41
N ALA A 254 4.41 -6.49 0.65
CA ALA A 254 3.19 -6.97 1.30
C ALA A 254 1.98 -6.96 0.34
N THR A 255 1.82 -5.89 -0.47
CA THR A 255 0.73 -5.79 -1.45
C THR A 255 0.85 -6.89 -2.51
N VAL A 256 2.05 -7.10 -3.07
CA VAL A 256 2.28 -8.16 -4.07
C VAL A 256 2.07 -9.55 -3.46
N GLU A 257 2.58 -9.79 -2.27
CA GLU A 257 2.38 -11.06 -1.55
C GLU A 257 0.89 -11.35 -1.29
N ASN A 258 0.15 -10.35 -0.81
CA ASN A 258 -1.29 -10.50 -0.58
C ASN A 258 -2.07 -10.75 -1.87
N ILE A 259 -1.73 -10.07 -2.98
CA ILE A 259 -2.37 -10.34 -4.27
C ILE A 259 -2.10 -11.78 -4.73
N VAL A 260 -0.89 -12.29 -4.54
CA VAL A 260 -0.57 -13.70 -4.85
C VAL A 260 -1.36 -14.66 -3.96
N LYS A 261 -1.48 -14.37 -2.67
CA LYS A 261 -2.27 -15.17 -1.72
C LYS A 261 -3.76 -15.25 -2.09
N LEU A 262 -4.33 -14.23 -2.71
CA LEU A 262 -5.74 -14.25 -3.14
C LEU A 262 -6.07 -15.43 -4.07
N VAL A 263 -5.09 -15.99 -4.77
CA VAL A 263 -5.31 -17.11 -5.69
C VAL A 263 -5.62 -18.41 -4.95
N TYR A 264 -4.96 -18.66 -3.84
CA TYR A 264 -5.01 -19.96 -3.14
C TYR A 264 -5.47 -19.90 -1.69
N ASP A 265 -5.49 -18.73 -1.06
CA ASP A 265 -5.83 -18.56 0.34
C ASP A 265 -7.21 -17.91 0.52
N LYS A 266 -8.10 -18.61 1.22
CA LYS A 266 -9.45 -18.11 1.50
C LYS A 266 -9.42 -16.98 2.54
N GLU A 267 -8.60 -17.11 3.58
CA GLU A 267 -8.51 -16.10 4.64
C GLU A 267 -8.01 -14.77 4.06
N ALA A 268 -7.02 -14.81 3.16
CA ALA A 268 -6.57 -13.63 2.44
C ALA A 268 -7.70 -12.96 1.63
N ARG A 269 -8.62 -13.73 1.04
CA ARG A 269 -9.78 -13.15 0.32
C ARG A 269 -10.78 -12.50 1.26
N ASP A 270 -11.01 -13.07 2.45
CA ASP A 270 -11.93 -12.54 3.45
C ASP A 270 -11.38 -11.25 4.11
N GLU A 271 -10.06 -11.04 4.08
CA GLU A 271 -9.39 -9.85 4.59
C GLU A 271 -9.34 -8.68 3.60
N VAL A 272 -9.58 -8.90 2.30
CA VAL A 272 -9.54 -7.83 1.29
C VAL A 272 -10.53 -6.72 1.65
N SER A 273 -10.02 -5.51 1.76
CA SER A 273 -10.85 -4.31 1.86
C SER A 273 -11.00 -3.68 0.48
N GLY A 274 -12.22 -3.33 0.12
CA GLY A 274 -12.52 -2.68 -1.14
C GLY A 274 -12.42 -1.16 -1.06
N VAL A 275 -12.98 -0.49 -2.07
CA VAL A 275 -12.98 0.99 -2.17
C VAL A 275 -13.76 1.63 -1.02
N VAL A 276 -14.87 0.99 -0.60
CA VAL A 276 -15.72 1.51 0.49
C VAL A 276 -14.97 1.45 1.82
N GLY A 277 -14.30 0.33 2.11
CA GLY A 277 -13.51 0.18 3.32
C GLY A 277 -12.32 1.12 3.37
N GLY A 278 -11.60 1.28 2.26
CA GLY A 278 -10.50 2.25 2.15
C GLY A 278 -10.96 3.70 2.38
N TYR A 279 -12.11 4.06 1.80
CA TYR A 279 -12.73 5.38 2.02
C TYR A 279 -13.14 5.57 3.47
N GLU A 280 -13.82 4.59 4.07
CA GLU A 280 -14.33 4.68 5.45
C GLU A 280 -13.17 4.72 6.46
N ALA A 281 -12.12 3.91 6.27
CA ALA A 281 -10.92 3.97 7.09
C ALA A 281 -10.24 5.35 7.04
N THR A 282 -10.15 5.93 5.83
CA THR A 282 -9.59 7.28 5.64
C THR A 282 -10.46 8.34 6.29
N ARG A 283 -11.79 8.26 6.12
CA ARG A 283 -12.77 9.15 6.73
C ARG A 283 -12.68 9.13 8.26
N GLN A 284 -12.71 7.93 8.85
CA GLN A 284 -12.57 7.77 10.30
C GLN A 284 -11.23 8.32 10.79
N SER A 285 -10.15 8.07 10.05
CA SER A 285 -8.84 8.62 10.40
C SER A 285 -8.84 10.16 10.43
N PHE A 286 -9.54 10.83 9.51
CA PHE A 286 -9.68 12.29 9.56
C PHE A 286 -10.46 12.82 10.79
N GLU A 287 -11.25 11.99 11.45
CA GLU A 287 -11.94 12.37 12.68
C GLU A 287 -11.04 12.32 13.90
N PHE A 288 -10.09 11.37 13.93
CA PHE A 288 -9.27 11.11 15.12
C PHE A 288 -7.82 11.57 14.96
N ASP A 289 -7.23 11.39 13.79
CA ASP A 289 -5.82 11.68 13.51
C ASP A 289 -5.60 11.99 12.02
N THR A 290 -5.49 13.29 11.71
CA THR A 290 -5.22 13.75 10.33
C THR A 290 -3.92 13.18 9.75
N VAL A 291 -2.90 12.95 10.58
CA VAL A 291 -1.63 12.37 10.11
C VAL A 291 -1.83 10.94 9.64
N ARG A 292 -2.59 10.16 10.38
CA ARG A 292 -2.98 8.81 9.98
C ARG A 292 -3.77 8.82 8.69
N ALA A 293 -4.72 9.75 8.54
CA ALA A 293 -5.49 9.89 7.31
C ALA A 293 -4.59 10.21 6.10
N VAL A 294 -3.65 11.15 6.23
CA VAL A 294 -2.70 11.49 5.17
C VAL A 294 -1.75 10.33 4.86
N THR A 295 -1.31 9.60 5.89
CA THR A 295 -0.52 8.37 5.72
C THR A 295 -1.30 7.32 4.92
N LEU A 296 -2.58 7.09 5.25
CA LEU A 296 -3.43 6.16 4.50
C LEU A 296 -3.58 6.59 3.04
N LEU A 297 -3.77 7.88 2.76
CA LEU A 297 -3.81 8.38 1.38
C LEU A 297 -2.49 8.11 0.63
N ALA A 298 -1.33 8.26 1.28
CA ALA A 298 -0.05 7.90 0.67
C ALA A 298 0.04 6.40 0.36
N LEU A 299 -0.39 5.54 1.29
CA LEU A 299 -0.41 4.09 1.09
C LEU A 299 -1.39 3.67 0.00
N ILE A 300 -2.57 4.29 -0.06
CA ILE A 300 -3.56 4.06 -1.12
C ILE A 300 -3.00 4.51 -2.47
N SER A 301 -2.32 5.66 -2.54
CA SER A 301 -1.65 6.13 -3.76
C SER A 301 -0.62 5.12 -4.25
N LEU A 302 0.21 4.59 -3.35
CA LEU A 302 1.20 3.56 -3.67
C LEU A 302 0.53 2.26 -4.14
N SER A 303 -0.49 1.78 -3.44
CA SER A 303 -1.24 0.57 -3.79
C SER A 303 -1.92 0.72 -5.16
N LEU A 304 -2.49 1.89 -5.45
CA LEU A 304 -3.08 2.19 -6.75
C LEU A 304 -2.02 2.11 -7.87
N ALA A 305 -0.81 2.64 -7.63
CA ALA A 305 0.29 2.52 -8.60
C ALA A 305 0.71 1.06 -8.82
N ILE A 306 0.85 0.28 -7.75
CA ILE A 306 1.24 -1.13 -7.82
C ILE A 306 0.20 -1.93 -8.60
N ILE A 307 -1.09 -1.79 -8.25
CA ILE A 307 -2.19 -2.49 -8.92
C ILE A 307 -2.23 -2.12 -10.40
N ASN A 308 -2.12 -0.82 -10.74
CA ASN A 308 -2.11 -0.37 -12.12
C ASN A 308 -0.90 -0.87 -12.93
N LEU A 309 0.21 -1.23 -12.29
CA LEU A 309 1.37 -1.82 -12.96
C LEU A 309 1.27 -3.32 -13.21
N PHE A 310 0.21 -3.99 -12.73
CA PHE A 310 0.01 -5.41 -13.04
C PHE A 310 -0.22 -5.65 -14.54
N PRO A 311 0.33 -6.74 -15.12
CA PRO A 311 0.37 -6.96 -16.57
C PRO A 311 -0.96 -7.45 -17.18
N PHE A 312 -2.09 -6.94 -16.69
CA PHE A 312 -3.43 -7.30 -17.14
C PHE A 312 -4.19 -6.07 -17.65
N LEU A 313 -4.72 -6.16 -18.88
CA LEU A 313 -5.69 -5.17 -19.34
C LEU A 313 -7.00 -5.30 -18.49
N PRO A 314 -7.69 -4.22 -18.14
CA PRO A 314 -7.53 -2.86 -18.64
C PRO A 314 -6.56 -1.98 -17.84
N LEU A 315 -5.73 -2.55 -16.96
CA LEU A 315 -4.76 -1.80 -16.17
C LEU A 315 -3.60 -1.27 -17.03
N ASP A 316 -2.94 -0.22 -16.58
CA ASP A 316 -1.80 0.40 -17.28
C ASP A 316 -0.66 -0.59 -17.57
N GLY A 317 -0.33 -1.43 -16.60
CA GLY A 317 0.67 -2.49 -16.74
C GLY A 317 0.38 -3.46 -17.87
N GLY A 318 -0.90 -3.70 -18.17
CA GLY A 318 -1.31 -4.49 -19.35
C GLY A 318 -0.89 -3.82 -20.66
N HIS A 319 -1.10 -2.50 -20.79
CA HIS A 319 -0.65 -1.76 -21.97
C HIS A 319 0.89 -1.74 -22.09
N ILE A 320 1.60 -1.61 -20.97
CA ILE A 320 3.07 -1.70 -20.93
C ILE A 320 3.53 -3.08 -21.35
N PHE A 321 2.92 -4.13 -20.81
CA PHE A 321 3.23 -5.52 -21.14
C PHE A 321 3.09 -5.79 -22.66
N TRP A 322 1.96 -5.40 -23.25
CA TRP A 322 1.74 -5.59 -24.68
C TRP A 322 2.67 -4.76 -25.55
N ALA A 323 3.01 -3.55 -25.13
CA ALA A 323 3.99 -2.71 -25.84
C ALA A 323 5.41 -3.32 -25.79
N LEU A 324 5.80 -3.92 -24.67
CA LEU A 324 7.07 -4.66 -24.53
C LEU A 324 7.05 -5.95 -25.37
N ALA A 325 5.97 -6.70 -25.34
CA ALA A 325 5.81 -7.90 -26.14
C ALA A 325 5.90 -7.60 -27.66
N GLU A 326 5.31 -6.50 -28.12
CA GLU A 326 5.44 -6.01 -29.48
C GLU A 326 6.90 -5.70 -29.83
N LYS A 327 7.62 -5.00 -28.93
CA LYS A 327 9.04 -4.67 -29.13
C LYS A 327 9.92 -5.93 -29.23
N LEU A 328 9.68 -6.92 -28.37
CA LEU A 328 10.45 -8.18 -28.37
C LEU A 328 10.15 -9.02 -29.59
N ARG A 329 8.89 -9.04 -30.04
CA ARG A 329 8.44 -9.83 -31.20
C ARG A 329 8.79 -9.18 -32.53
N GLY A 330 9.10 -7.89 -32.57
CA GLY A 330 9.40 -7.10 -33.76
C GLY A 330 8.19 -6.85 -34.68
N ARG A 331 6.97 -7.20 -34.27
CA ARG A 331 5.72 -6.97 -35.02
C ARG A 331 4.56 -6.66 -34.09
N ALA A 332 3.62 -5.85 -34.58
CA ALA A 332 2.42 -5.47 -33.85
C ALA A 332 1.59 -6.71 -33.46
N ILE A 333 1.02 -6.67 -32.27
CA ILE A 333 0.08 -7.68 -31.81
C ILE A 333 -1.33 -7.29 -32.29
N SER A 334 -2.11 -8.27 -32.74
CA SER A 334 -3.44 -8.00 -33.27
C SER A 334 -4.35 -7.42 -32.19
N PHE A 335 -5.16 -6.43 -32.57
CA PHE A 335 -6.13 -5.80 -31.65
C PHE A 335 -7.08 -6.83 -31.05
N GLN A 336 -7.53 -7.81 -31.84
CA GLN A 336 -8.38 -8.90 -31.35
C GLN A 336 -7.76 -9.71 -30.21
N THR A 337 -6.43 -9.95 -30.26
CA THR A 337 -5.73 -10.66 -29.18
C THR A 337 -5.71 -9.83 -27.90
N MET A 338 -5.42 -8.53 -28.04
CA MET A 338 -5.43 -7.60 -26.91
C MET A 338 -6.83 -7.44 -26.32
N GLU A 339 -7.86 -7.37 -27.16
CA GLU A 339 -9.27 -7.27 -26.75
C GLU A 339 -9.70 -8.51 -25.94
N LYS A 340 -9.41 -9.72 -26.43
CA LYS A 340 -9.69 -10.97 -25.69
C LYS A 340 -8.99 -11.01 -24.34
N ALA A 341 -7.70 -10.64 -24.30
CA ALA A 341 -6.94 -10.56 -23.06
C ALA A 341 -7.54 -9.47 -22.12
N GLY A 342 -8.01 -8.36 -22.70
CA GLY A 342 -8.70 -7.30 -21.96
C GLY A 342 -9.99 -7.75 -21.31
N VAL A 343 -10.80 -8.56 -21.99
CA VAL A 343 -12.02 -9.15 -21.42
C VAL A 343 -11.69 -10.03 -20.21
N VAL A 344 -10.68 -10.91 -20.33
CA VAL A 344 -10.26 -11.76 -19.22
C VAL A 344 -9.78 -10.91 -18.03
N GLY A 345 -8.90 -9.95 -18.27
CA GLY A 345 -8.39 -9.08 -17.21
C GLY A 345 -9.51 -8.23 -16.58
N PHE A 346 -10.46 -7.74 -17.38
CA PHE A 346 -11.62 -7.00 -16.87
C PHE A 346 -12.49 -7.84 -15.93
N VAL A 347 -12.73 -9.11 -16.29
CA VAL A 347 -13.45 -10.05 -15.41
C VAL A 347 -12.71 -10.29 -14.11
N LEU A 348 -11.36 -10.42 -14.15
CA LEU A 348 -10.54 -10.57 -12.93
C LEU A 348 -10.63 -9.32 -12.04
N VAL A 349 -10.56 -8.13 -12.62
CA VAL A 349 -10.69 -6.86 -11.87
C VAL A 349 -12.10 -6.74 -11.26
N LEU A 350 -13.15 -7.10 -12.01
CA LEU A 350 -14.52 -7.10 -11.48
C LEU A 350 -14.70 -8.12 -10.34
N MET A 351 -14.08 -9.29 -10.45
CA MET A 351 -14.13 -10.31 -9.39
C MET A 351 -13.46 -9.79 -8.11
N LEU A 352 -12.29 -9.17 -8.23
CA LEU A 352 -11.57 -8.58 -7.10
C LEU A 352 -12.38 -7.43 -6.47
N PHE A 353 -12.97 -6.57 -7.29
CA PHE A 353 -13.85 -5.50 -6.84
C PHE A 353 -15.08 -6.05 -6.10
N TYR A 354 -15.69 -7.13 -6.61
CA TYR A 354 -16.83 -7.78 -5.97
C TYR A 354 -16.46 -8.38 -4.60
N ILE A 355 -15.31 -9.06 -4.51
CA ILE A 355 -14.82 -9.61 -3.23
C ILE A 355 -14.64 -8.48 -2.20
N GLY A 356 -13.90 -7.43 -2.57
CA GLY A 356 -13.66 -6.30 -1.67
C GLY A 356 -14.96 -5.60 -1.25
N LEU A 357 -15.88 -5.35 -2.19
CA LEU A 357 -17.16 -4.73 -1.89
C LEU A 357 -18.02 -5.61 -0.97
N SER A 358 -18.08 -6.92 -1.22
CA SER A 358 -18.81 -7.88 -0.39
C SER A 358 -18.28 -7.89 1.05
N ASN A 359 -16.97 -7.91 1.22
CA ASN A 359 -16.34 -7.87 2.53
C ASN A 359 -16.62 -6.54 3.24
N ASP A 360 -16.52 -5.41 2.53
CA ASP A 360 -16.80 -4.09 3.09
C ASP A 360 -18.26 -3.99 3.59
N ILE A 361 -19.22 -4.48 2.79
CA ILE A 361 -20.64 -4.50 3.18
C ILE A 361 -20.86 -5.40 4.40
N SER A 362 -20.20 -6.57 4.44
CA SER A 362 -20.28 -7.48 5.57
C SER A 362 -19.76 -6.82 6.86
N ARG A 363 -18.60 -6.15 6.79
CA ARG A 363 -18.02 -5.43 7.94
C ARG A 363 -18.90 -4.26 8.41
N LEU A 364 -19.48 -3.52 7.48
CA LEU A 364 -20.41 -2.44 7.83
C LEU A 364 -21.67 -2.97 8.50
N SER A 365 -22.20 -4.12 8.05
CA SER A 365 -23.44 -4.72 8.59
C SER A 365 -23.21 -5.40 9.94
N SER A 366 -22.04 -5.98 10.18
CA SER A 366 -21.67 -6.60 11.47
C SER A 366 -21.23 -5.58 12.54
N GLY A 367 -21.04 -4.32 12.17
CA GLY A 367 -20.53 -3.29 13.08
C GLY A 367 -19.04 -3.44 13.39
N GLU A 368 -18.34 -4.30 12.67
CA GLU A 368 -16.88 -4.41 12.74
C GLU A 368 -16.25 -3.16 12.14
N GLY A 369 -15.38 -2.50 12.91
CA GLY A 369 -14.67 -1.31 12.43
C GLY A 369 -13.56 -1.67 11.43
N PHE A 370 -13.21 -0.72 10.56
CA PHE A 370 -12.11 -0.86 9.59
C PHE A 370 -10.70 -0.70 10.23
N GLY A 371 -10.52 -1.13 11.49
CA GLY A 371 -9.21 -1.14 12.14
C GLY A 371 -8.67 0.22 12.57
N VAL A 372 -9.54 1.24 12.68
CA VAL A 372 -9.14 2.63 13.00
C VAL A 372 -9.27 2.94 14.51
N ARG A 373 -9.75 1.99 15.34
CA ARG A 373 -9.86 2.15 16.80
C ARG A 373 -8.77 1.42 17.52
#